data_a9eb858e82d497bb797b1b45b212190f
#
_entry.id   a9eb858e82d497bb797b1b45b212190f
#
_cell.length_a   1.000
_cell.length_b   1.000
_cell.length_c   1.000
_cell.angle_alpha   90.00
_cell.angle_beta   90.00
_cell.angle_gamma   90.00
#
_symmetry.space_group_name_H-M   'P 1'
#
loop_
_entity.id
_entity.type
_entity.pdbx_description
1 polymer ?
#
loop_
_entity_poly.entity_id
_entity_poly.type
_entity_poly.pdbx_seq_one_letter_code
_entity_poly.pdbx_strand_id
1 'polypeptide(L)'
;MTIPILNYTFSTQNQRVDGFEICPGDEQPKIYTTNNLPTATEMDEIIWAVYRQIFSEHQILTSTVDPFLESQLRFNQIKVKDFIKGLLLSSSFRQLNFDGNNNYRFVELCVQRILGRDVYNEREKYAFSIVVASEGLEKFIDFLLESQEYIENFGESTVPYQRRRIIPQRIKGEMPFNLKTPRTAQGFLNKGNMSQLHWSGIIRQFRPQEKAPKAGDPA
;
A
#
# COMPACT_ATOMS: atom_id res chain seq x y z
N MET A 1 -19.04 11.45 -21.61
CA MET A 1 -18.06 12.47 -21.21
C MET A 1 -16.86 11.72 -20.64
N THR A 2 -15.76 11.70 -21.35
CA THR A 2 -14.53 11.14 -20.83
C THR A 2 -13.94 12.13 -19.84
N ILE A 3 -13.86 11.76 -18.58
CA ILE A 3 -13.19 12.56 -17.56
C ILE A 3 -11.71 12.54 -17.90
N PRO A 4 -11.05 13.71 -18.05
CA PRO A 4 -9.64 13.75 -18.31
C PRO A 4 -8.91 13.15 -17.10
N ILE A 5 -8.36 11.97 -17.29
CA ILE A 5 -7.46 11.37 -16.31
C ILE A 5 -6.22 12.25 -16.27
N LEU A 6 -5.87 12.68 -15.07
CA LEU A 6 -4.70 13.52 -14.85
C LEU A 6 -3.45 12.73 -15.28
N ASN A 7 -2.84 13.14 -16.39
CA ASN A 7 -1.54 12.65 -16.80
C ASN A 7 -0.49 13.23 -15.87
N TYR A 8 -0.05 12.45 -14.91
CA TYR A 8 1.13 12.77 -14.12
C TYR A 8 2.37 12.26 -14.86
N THR A 9 3.39 13.10 -14.93
CA THR A 9 4.73 12.59 -15.20
C THR A 9 5.11 11.67 -14.06
N PHE A 10 5.43 10.41 -14.36
CA PHE A 10 5.86 9.46 -13.36
C PHE A 10 7.03 10.06 -12.58
N SER A 11 6.78 10.35 -11.32
CA SER A 11 7.89 10.74 -10.47
C SER A 11 8.77 9.53 -10.28
N THR A 12 10.07 9.72 -10.34
CA THR A 12 11.06 8.77 -9.85
C THR A 12 10.94 8.58 -8.33
N GLN A 13 9.72 8.41 -7.81
CA GLN A 13 9.50 8.00 -6.43
C GLN A 13 10.00 6.58 -6.29
N ASN A 14 11.29 6.52 -6.41
CA ASN A 14 11.95 5.27 -6.35
C ASN A 14 11.91 4.82 -4.91
N GLN A 15 11.59 3.68 -4.79
CA GLN A 15 11.63 2.59 -3.86
C GLN A 15 12.18 2.91 -2.49
N ARG A 16 13.03 3.94 -2.32
CA ARG A 16 13.74 4.22 -1.09
C ARG A 16 13.88 5.69 -0.82
N VAL A 17 14.09 5.96 0.42
CA VAL A 17 14.52 7.27 0.90
C VAL A 17 15.91 7.56 0.35
N ASP A 18 16.14 8.76 -0.20
CA ASP A 18 17.41 9.19 -0.76
C ASP A 18 18.58 8.87 0.19
N GLY A 19 19.64 8.31 -0.35
CA GLY A 19 20.86 7.97 0.40
C GLY A 19 20.83 6.58 1.07
N PHE A 20 19.83 5.75 0.79
CA PHE A 20 19.72 4.39 1.31
C PHE A 20 19.77 3.32 0.19
N GLU A 21 20.28 3.70 -0.95
CA GLU A 21 20.19 2.91 -2.18
C GLU A 21 21.09 1.67 -2.18
N ILE A 22 22.04 1.58 -1.27
CA ILE A 22 23.18 0.65 -1.41
C ILE A 22 23.34 -0.30 -0.22
N CYS A 23 22.52 -0.25 0.81
CA CYS A 23 22.68 -1.20 1.92
C CYS A 23 21.99 -2.53 1.62
N PRO A 24 22.76 -3.62 1.40
CA PRO A 24 22.20 -4.96 1.50
C PRO A 24 21.88 -5.20 2.99
N GLY A 25 20.60 -5.31 3.32
CA GLY A 25 20.17 -5.57 4.68
C GLY A 25 18.71 -5.98 4.72
N ASP A 26 18.27 -6.46 5.86
CA ASP A 26 16.91 -6.93 6.12
C ASP A 26 15.83 -5.86 5.87
N GLU A 27 16.22 -4.60 5.78
CA GLU A 27 15.32 -3.48 5.49
C GLU A 27 14.97 -3.31 4.01
N GLN A 28 15.64 -4.06 3.12
CA GLN A 28 15.29 -4.06 1.71
C GLN A 28 14.01 -4.86 1.50
N PRO A 29 13.00 -4.33 0.78
CA PRO A 29 11.89 -5.17 0.37
C PRO A 29 12.43 -6.28 -0.52
N LYS A 30 12.23 -7.54 -0.12
CA LYS A 30 12.50 -8.69 -0.98
C LYS A 30 11.56 -8.56 -2.19
N ILE A 31 12.14 -8.53 -3.38
CA ILE A 31 11.36 -8.48 -4.62
C ILE A 31 11.01 -9.91 -5.01
N TYR A 32 9.72 -10.20 -5.00
CA TYR A 32 9.19 -11.50 -5.39
C TYR A 32 8.78 -11.47 -6.86
N THR A 33 9.36 -12.37 -7.66
CA THR A 33 9.07 -12.46 -9.09
C THR A 33 9.04 -13.92 -9.56
N THR A 34 8.21 -14.19 -10.56
CA THR A 34 8.13 -15.53 -11.19
C THR A 34 9.06 -15.67 -12.39
N ASN A 35 9.85 -14.65 -12.76
CA ASN A 35 10.71 -14.69 -13.93
C ASN A 35 11.82 -15.76 -13.86
N ASN A 36 12.26 -16.13 -12.68
CA ASN A 36 13.39 -17.04 -12.46
C ASN A 36 12.96 -18.49 -12.26
N LEU A 37 11.77 -18.89 -12.67
CA LEU A 37 11.21 -20.23 -12.45
C LEU A 37 11.35 -20.65 -10.99
N PRO A 38 10.55 -20.10 -10.08
CA PRO A 38 10.68 -20.32 -8.66
C PRO A 38 10.47 -21.80 -8.30
N THR A 39 11.18 -22.26 -7.29
CA THR A 39 10.93 -23.55 -6.67
C THR A 39 9.54 -23.59 -6.00
N ALA A 40 9.07 -24.76 -5.61
CA ALA A 40 7.76 -24.88 -4.94
C ALA A 40 7.68 -24.03 -3.65
N THR A 41 8.77 -23.97 -2.89
CA THR A 41 8.85 -23.16 -1.66
C THR A 41 8.87 -21.67 -1.95
N GLU A 42 9.60 -21.26 -2.98
CA GLU A 42 9.62 -19.85 -3.42
C GLU A 42 8.27 -19.42 -4.01
N MET A 43 7.57 -20.31 -4.68
CA MET A 43 6.21 -20.06 -5.16
C MET A 43 5.24 -19.84 -3.99
N ASP A 44 5.35 -20.61 -2.91
CA ASP A 44 4.58 -20.37 -1.70
C ASP A 44 4.87 -19.01 -1.08
N GLU A 45 6.14 -18.61 -1.04
CA GLU A 45 6.53 -17.27 -0.57
C GLU A 45 5.93 -16.16 -1.45
N ILE A 46 5.93 -16.34 -2.78
CA ILE A 46 5.32 -15.40 -3.73
C ILE A 46 3.82 -15.26 -3.45
N ILE A 47 3.11 -16.38 -3.34
CA ILE A 47 1.67 -16.39 -3.04
C ILE A 47 1.39 -15.64 -1.74
N TRP A 48 2.13 -15.94 -0.68
CA TRP A 48 1.99 -15.26 0.60
C TRP A 48 2.33 -13.77 0.51
N ALA A 49 3.34 -13.40 -0.27
CA ALA A 49 3.68 -12.00 -0.50
C ALA A 49 2.54 -11.24 -1.19
N VAL A 50 1.86 -11.84 -2.17
CA VAL A 50 0.68 -11.25 -2.81
C VAL A 50 -0.46 -11.08 -1.81
N TYR A 51 -0.77 -12.10 -1.00
CA TYR A 51 -1.81 -11.97 0.02
C TYR A 51 -1.51 -10.84 1.00
N ARG A 52 -0.29 -10.74 1.50
CA ARG A 52 0.13 -9.66 2.41
C ARG A 52 0.06 -8.28 1.77
N GLN A 53 0.33 -8.19 0.48
CA GLN A 53 0.25 -6.93 -0.25
C GLN A 53 -1.20 -6.52 -0.51
N ILE A 54 -2.08 -7.44 -0.90
CA ILE A 54 -3.47 -7.15 -1.26
C ILE A 54 -4.38 -7.10 -0.02
N PHE A 55 -4.25 -8.08 0.85
CA PHE A 55 -4.97 -8.12 2.12
C PHE A 55 -4.05 -7.69 3.22
N SER A 56 -4.14 -6.78 4.00
CA SER A 56 -3.27 -6.57 5.17
C SER A 56 -3.20 -7.82 6.03
N GLU A 57 -2.15 -8.01 6.76
CA GLU A 57 -1.86 -9.23 7.51
C GLU A 57 -3.02 -9.68 8.41
N HIS A 58 -3.73 -8.73 9.01
CA HIS A 58 -4.91 -9.01 9.85
C HIS A 58 -6.20 -9.36 9.07
N GLN A 59 -6.22 -9.23 7.75
CA GLN A 59 -7.33 -9.62 6.88
C GLN A 59 -7.11 -10.99 6.24
N ILE A 60 -5.94 -11.60 6.40
CA ILE A 60 -5.65 -12.92 5.85
C ILE A 60 -6.29 -13.96 6.75
N LEU A 61 -7.44 -14.44 6.34
CA LEU A 61 -8.22 -15.48 6.99
C LEU A 61 -8.38 -16.66 6.03
N THR A 62 -8.74 -17.81 6.56
CA THR A 62 -9.05 -18.97 5.72
C THR A 62 -10.14 -18.71 4.67
N SER A 63 -11.04 -17.79 4.96
CA SER A 63 -12.10 -17.35 4.04
C SER A 63 -11.64 -16.40 2.93
N THR A 64 -10.46 -15.80 3.06
CA THR A 64 -9.89 -14.89 2.04
C THR A 64 -8.94 -15.61 1.10
N VAL A 65 -8.52 -16.81 1.46
CA VAL A 65 -7.67 -17.66 0.62
C VAL A 65 -8.49 -18.26 -0.51
N ASP A 66 -8.00 -18.16 -1.74
CA ASP A 66 -8.61 -18.76 -2.92
C ASP A 66 -7.71 -19.86 -3.50
N PRO A 67 -7.94 -21.13 -3.13
CA PRO A 67 -7.12 -22.26 -3.56
C PRO A 67 -7.15 -22.47 -5.08
N PHE A 68 -8.20 -22.04 -5.76
CA PHE A 68 -8.32 -22.16 -7.21
C PHE A 68 -7.34 -21.23 -7.93
N LEU A 69 -7.32 -19.96 -7.56
CA LEU A 69 -6.37 -19.00 -8.09
C LEU A 69 -4.92 -19.35 -7.75
N GLU A 70 -4.67 -19.84 -6.53
CA GLU A 70 -3.34 -20.33 -6.13
C GLU A 70 -2.86 -21.48 -7.01
N SER A 71 -3.73 -22.45 -7.26
CA SER A 71 -3.36 -23.60 -8.11
C SER A 71 -3.03 -23.17 -9.52
N GLN A 72 -3.78 -22.24 -10.09
CA GLN A 72 -3.49 -21.69 -11.42
C GLN A 72 -2.14 -20.98 -11.47
N LEU A 73 -1.79 -20.20 -10.43
CA LEU A 73 -0.48 -19.56 -10.37
C LEU A 73 0.65 -20.59 -10.20
N ARG A 74 0.48 -21.60 -9.35
CA ARG A 74 1.45 -22.70 -9.15
C ARG A 74 1.76 -23.46 -10.44
N PHE A 75 0.74 -23.67 -11.27
CA PHE A 75 0.89 -24.33 -12.55
C PHE A 75 1.24 -23.38 -13.71
N ASN A 76 1.58 -22.12 -13.42
CA ASN A 76 1.89 -21.09 -14.40
C ASN A 76 0.80 -20.89 -15.48
N GLN A 77 -0.46 -21.14 -15.14
CA GLN A 77 -1.59 -20.90 -16.02
C GLN A 77 -1.97 -19.43 -16.06
N ILE A 78 -1.71 -18.70 -14.98
CA ILE A 78 -1.91 -17.27 -14.87
C ILE A 78 -0.63 -16.57 -14.40
N LYS A 79 -0.49 -15.29 -14.72
CA LYS A 79 0.60 -14.44 -14.25
C LYS A 79 0.29 -13.85 -12.89
N VAL A 80 1.31 -13.31 -12.22
CA VAL A 80 1.14 -12.63 -10.92
C VAL A 80 0.13 -11.48 -11.04
N LYS A 81 0.14 -10.72 -12.12
CA LYS A 81 -0.83 -9.66 -12.41
C LYS A 81 -2.27 -10.17 -12.42
N ASP A 82 -2.53 -11.30 -13.10
CA ASP A 82 -3.86 -11.89 -13.19
C ASP A 82 -4.32 -12.46 -11.85
N PHE A 83 -3.39 -13.06 -11.10
CA PHE A 83 -3.65 -13.52 -9.74
C PHE A 83 -4.07 -12.35 -8.82
N ILE A 84 -3.35 -11.24 -8.89
CA ILE A 84 -3.69 -10.01 -8.16
C ILE A 84 -5.07 -9.51 -8.56
N LYS A 85 -5.36 -9.46 -9.87
CA LYS A 85 -6.70 -9.08 -10.36
C LYS A 85 -7.79 -9.96 -9.78
N GLY A 86 -7.60 -11.28 -9.80
CA GLY A 86 -8.55 -12.24 -9.24
C GLY A 86 -8.81 -12.00 -7.75
N LEU A 87 -7.77 -11.76 -6.96
CA LEU A 87 -7.92 -11.46 -5.54
C LEU A 87 -8.64 -10.13 -5.27
N LEU A 88 -8.34 -9.09 -6.04
CA LEU A 88 -8.99 -7.77 -5.90
C LEU A 88 -10.48 -7.80 -6.28
N LEU A 89 -10.87 -8.69 -7.19
CA LEU A 89 -12.26 -8.89 -7.59
C LEU A 89 -13.01 -9.92 -6.72
N SER A 90 -12.30 -10.59 -5.79
CA SER A 90 -12.92 -11.56 -4.92
C SER A 90 -13.98 -10.95 -4.02
N SER A 91 -14.99 -11.74 -3.66
CA SER A 91 -16.04 -11.34 -2.73
C SER A 91 -15.50 -10.92 -1.37
N SER A 92 -14.45 -11.60 -0.89
CA SER A 92 -13.80 -11.30 0.36
C SER A 92 -13.13 -9.92 0.35
N PHE A 93 -12.40 -9.61 -0.71
CA PHE A 93 -11.78 -8.28 -0.85
C PHE A 93 -12.84 -7.17 -0.94
N ARG A 94 -13.89 -7.41 -1.71
CA ARG A 94 -14.99 -6.46 -1.84
C ARG A 94 -15.65 -6.16 -0.50
N GLN A 95 -16.03 -7.18 0.24
CA GLN A 95 -16.68 -7.02 1.56
C GLN A 95 -15.79 -6.31 2.57
N LEU A 96 -14.49 -6.64 2.59
CA LEU A 96 -13.57 -6.10 3.58
C LEU A 96 -13.08 -4.68 3.25
N ASN A 97 -12.93 -4.34 1.97
CA ASN A 97 -12.26 -3.11 1.57
C ASN A 97 -13.15 -2.14 0.78
N PHE A 98 -14.12 -2.63 0.00
CA PHE A 98 -14.99 -1.79 -0.81
C PHE A 98 -16.30 -1.44 -0.09
N ASP A 99 -17.08 -2.44 0.31
CA ASP A 99 -18.41 -2.20 0.87
C ASP A 99 -18.38 -1.46 2.23
N GLY A 100 -17.29 -1.59 2.97
CA GLY A 100 -17.13 -0.95 4.29
C GLY A 100 -16.45 0.42 4.26
N ASN A 101 -16.05 0.92 3.09
CA ASN A 101 -15.31 2.17 2.95
C ASN A 101 -15.98 3.10 1.93
N ASN A 102 -15.70 4.40 2.04
CA ASN A 102 -16.08 5.33 0.98
C ASN A 102 -15.12 5.21 -0.21
N ASN A 103 -15.55 5.69 -1.39
CA ASN A 103 -14.74 5.61 -2.61
C ASN A 103 -13.37 6.27 -2.47
N TYR A 104 -13.24 7.35 -1.73
CA TYR A 104 -11.94 8.02 -1.52
C TYR A 104 -10.96 7.13 -0.76
N ARG A 105 -11.42 6.48 0.30
CA ARG A 105 -10.58 5.56 1.05
C ARG A 105 -10.26 4.31 0.27
N PHE A 106 -11.23 3.80 -0.48
CA PHE A 106 -11.03 2.66 -1.36
C PHE A 106 -9.95 2.93 -2.42
N VAL A 107 -10.01 4.10 -3.06
CA VAL A 107 -8.98 4.55 -4.01
C VAL A 107 -7.60 4.61 -3.36
N GLU A 108 -7.47 5.20 -2.18
CA GLU A 108 -6.19 5.23 -1.45
C GLU A 108 -5.65 3.81 -1.20
N LEU A 109 -6.50 2.90 -0.76
CA LEU A 109 -6.13 1.51 -0.54
C LEU A 109 -5.65 0.82 -1.81
N CYS A 110 -6.38 0.99 -2.92
CA CYS A 110 -6.01 0.39 -4.19
C CYS A 110 -4.69 0.95 -4.73
N VAL A 111 -4.50 2.26 -4.71
CA VAL A 111 -3.24 2.88 -5.15
C VAL A 111 -2.07 2.39 -4.30
N GLN A 112 -2.22 2.33 -2.98
CA GLN A 112 -1.17 1.84 -2.09
C GLN A 112 -0.81 0.38 -2.36
N ARG A 113 -1.79 -0.47 -2.61
CA ARG A 113 -1.59 -1.91 -2.74
C ARG A 113 -1.16 -2.34 -4.14
N ILE A 114 -1.70 -1.68 -5.18
CA ILE A 114 -1.41 -2.01 -6.57
C ILE A 114 -0.18 -1.25 -7.05
N LEU A 115 -0.13 0.07 -6.83
CA LEU A 115 0.97 0.91 -7.32
C LEU A 115 2.13 1.07 -6.32
N GLY A 116 1.97 0.61 -5.08
CA GLY A 116 3.03 0.65 -4.08
C GLY A 116 3.38 2.06 -3.59
N ARG A 117 2.50 3.04 -3.73
CA ARG A 117 2.67 4.42 -3.30
C ARG A 117 1.39 5.00 -2.69
N ASP A 118 1.50 6.12 -2.01
CA ASP A 118 0.33 6.91 -1.65
C ASP A 118 -0.16 7.74 -2.85
N VAL A 119 -1.41 8.20 -2.80
CA VAL A 119 -1.92 9.15 -3.80
C VAL A 119 -1.13 10.45 -3.76
N TYR A 120 -0.83 11.03 -4.90
CA TYR A 120 0.00 12.25 -4.97
C TYR A 120 -0.71 13.46 -4.36
N ASN A 121 -2.01 13.57 -4.62
CA ASN A 121 -2.80 14.71 -4.14
C ASN A 121 -4.31 14.37 -4.13
N GLU A 122 -5.09 15.28 -3.55
CA GLU A 122 -6.54 15.15 -3.48
C GLU A 122 -7.21 15.13 -4.87
N ARG A 123 -6.61 15.75 -5.88
CA ARG A 123 -7.18 15.77 -7.25
C ARG A 123 -7.11 14.37 -7.87
N GLU A 124 -6.00 13.66 -7.70
CA GLU A 124 -5.86 12.27 -8.15
C GLU A 124 -6.90 11.39 -7.46
N LYS A 125 -7.05 11.55 -6.15
CA LYS A 125 -8.03 10.81 -5.38
C LYS A 125 -9.46 11.05 -5.86
N TYR A 126 -9.81 12.30 -6.15
CA TYR A 126 -11.13 12.64 -6.69
C TYR A 126 -11.34 12.07 -8.09
N ALA A 127 -10.36 12.19 -8.98
CA ALA A 127 -10.44 11.65 -10.33
C ALA A 127 -10.69 10.13 -10.29
N PHE A 128 -9.92 9.39 -9.51
CA PHE A 128 -10.10 7.95 -9.37
C PHE A 128 -11.43 7.58 -8.68
N SER A 129 -11.89 8.36 -7.72
CA SER A 129 -13.18 8.10 -7.09
C SER A 129 -14.36 8.27 -8.05
N ILE A 130 -14.23 9.17 -9.03
CA ILE A 130 -15.22 9.33 -10.09
C ILE A 130 -15.20 8.12 -11.03
N VAL A 131 -14.03 7.60 -11.36
CA VAL A 131 -13.91 6.37 -12.17
C VAL A 131 -14.58 5.19 -11.45
N VAL A 132 -14.33 5.01 -10.17
CA VAL A 132 -15.00 3.97 -9.36
C VAL A 132 -16.52 4.14 -9.38
N ALA A 133 -17.02 5.36 -9.28
CA ALA A 133 -18.46 5.64 -9.24
C ALA A 133 -19.13 5.48 -10.61
N SER A 134 -18.44 5.84 -11.70
CA SER A 134 -19.02 5.85 -13.07
C SER A 134 -18.84 4.53 -13.81
N GLU A 135 -17.70 3.88 -13.65
CA GLU A 135 -17.33 2.70 -14.41
C GLU A 135 -17.31 1.41 -13.57
N GLY A 136 -17.32 1.55 -12.26
CA GLY A 136 -17.34 0.44 -11.32
C GLY A 136 -15.97 -0.07 -10.91
N LEU A 137 -16.01 -1.05 -10.00
CA LEU A 137 -14.84 -1.62 -9.36
C LEU A 137 -13.88 -2.30 -10.35
N GLU A 138 -14.42 -3.16 -11.20
CA GLU A 138 -13.63 -3.98 -12.12
C GLU A 138 -12.81 -3.13 -13.07
N LYS A 139 -13.43 -2.20 -13.75
CA LYS A 139 -12.73 -1.29 -14.68
C LYS A 139 -11.71 -0.40 -13.99
N PHE A 140 -11.98 0.02 -12.76
CA PHE A 140 -11.01 0.77 -11.98
C PHE A 140 -9.77 -0.06 -11.65
N ILE A 141 -9.94 -1.32 -11.28
CA ILE A 141 -8.82 -2.24 -11.03
C ILE A 141 -8.03 -2.48 -12.32
N ASP A 142 -8.72 -2.73 -13.44
CA ASP A 142 -8.08 -2.89 -14.74
C ASP A 142 -7.29 -1.65 -15.12
N PHE A 143 -7.88 -0.48 -14.95
CA PHE A 143 -7.20 0.79 -15.20
C PHE A 143 -5.88 0.92 -14.41
N LEU A 144 -5.86 0.52 -13.13
CA LEU A 144 -4.63 0.57 -12.33
C LEU A 144 -3.60 -0.48 -12.78
N LEU A 145 -4.03 -1.71 -13.06
CA LEU A 145 -3.15 -2.80 -13.49
C LEU A 145 -2.60 -2.62 -14.91
N GLU A 146 -3.33 -1.92 -15.77
CA GLU A 146 -2.90 -1.61 -17.14
C GLU A 146 -2.18 -0.27 -17.23
N SER A 147 -2.11 0.47 -16.13
CA SER A 147 -1.40 1.75 -16.11
C SER A 147 0.07 1.56 -16.49
N GLN A 148 0.60 2.53 -17.21
CA GLN A 148 2.02 2.54 -17.58
C GLN A 148 2.90 2.50 -16.32
N GLU A 149 2.49 3.15 -15.24
CA GLU A 149 3.19 3.15 -13.95
C GLU A 149 3.32 1.73 -13.38
N TYR A 150 2.24 0.92 -13.44
CA TYR A 150 2.29 -0.45 -12.97
C TYR A 150 3.22 -1.32 -13.83
N ILE A 151 3.07 -1.21 -15.15
CA ILE A 151 3.84 -2.02 -16.11
C ILE A 151 5.34 -1.72 -16.02
N GLU A 152 5.73 -0.44 -15.90
CA GLU A 152 7.14 -0.05 -15.79
C GLU A 152 7.78 -0.49 -14.47
N ASN A 153 7.02 -0.51 -13.36
CA ASN A 153 7.58 -0.85 -12.05
C ASN A 153 7.52 -2.34 -11.71
N PHE A 154 6.46 -3.01 -12.10
CA PHE A 154 6.19 -4.40 -11.68
C PHE A 154 6.06 -5.37 -12.85
N GLY A 155 5.64 -4.89 -14.02
CA GLY A 155 5.38 -5.76 -15.16
C GLY A 155 4.23 -6.75 -14.87
N GLU A 156 4.36 -7.97 -15.41
CA GLU A 156 3.31 -9.00 -15.27
C GLU A 156 3.66 -10.07 -14.24
N SER A 157 4.92 -10.16 -13.86
CA SER A 157 5.49 -11.28 -13.09
C SER A 157 5.98 -10.91 -11.71
N THR A 158 6.01 -9.63 -11.35
CA THR A 158 6.52 -9.16 -10.07
C THR A 158 5.37 -8.79 -9.13
N VAL A 159 5.49 -9.21 -7.89
CA VAL A 159 4.54 -8.83 -6.84
C VAL A 159 4.74 -7.35 -6.51
N PRO A 160 3.69 -6.52 -6.51
CA PRO A 160 3.80 -5.13 -6.09
C PRO A 160 4.34 -5.00 -4.68
N TYR A 161 5.19 -4.01 -4.47
CA TYR A 161 5.77 -3.69 -3.17
C TYR A 161 5.71 -2.19 -2.93
N GLN A 162 5.83 -1.80 -1.67
CA GLN A 162 5.88 -0.38 -1.32
C GLN A 162 7.18 0.23 -1.83
N ARG A 163 7.07 1.15 -2.79
CA ARG A 163 8.21 1.78 -3.45
C ARG A 163 8.94 2.79 -2.59
N ARG A 164 8.24 3.43 -1.65
CA ARG A 164 8.80 4.44 -0.77
C ARG A 164 8.47 4.12 0.69
N ARG A 165 9.49 3.95 1.51
CA ARG A 165 9.34 3.54 2.91
C ARG A 165 9.98 4.56 3.84
N ILE A 166 9.37 4.75 5.01
CA ILE A 166 10.04 5.42 6.12
C ILE A 166 11.01 4.42 6.74
N ILE A 167 12.26 4.84 6.81
CA ILE A 167 13.33 4.08 7.48
C ILE A 167 13.58 4.74 8.84
N PRO A 168 13.85 3.96 9.89
CA PRO A 168 14.26 4.51 11.17
C PRO A 168 15.38 5.54 10.99
N GLN A 169 15.33 6.65 11.72
CA GLN A 169 16.28 7.75 11.64
C GLN A 169 16.21 8.63 10.37
N ARG A 170 15.26 8.41 9.49
CA ARG A 170 15.02 9.26 8.31
C ARG A 170 13.67 9.98 8.41
N ILE A 171 13.65 11.22 7.94
CA ILE A 171 12.44 12.06 7.99
C ILE A 171 11.58 11.87 6.73
N LYS A 172 12.20 11.43 5.63
CA LYS A 172 11.57 11.25 4.32
C LYS A 172 11.19 9.79 4.09
N GLY A 173 10.06 9.58 3.46
CA GLY A 173 9.54 8.27 3.11
C GLY A 173 8.07 8.11 3.54
N GLU A 174 7.57 6.89 3.45
CA GLU A 174 6.20 6.55 3.77
C GLU A 174 6.13 5.37 4.74
N MET A 175 5.17 5.42 5.66
CA MET A 175 4.93 4.33 6.59
C MET A 175 4.46 3.08 5.82
N PRO A 176 4.92 1.88 6.19
CA PRO A 176 4.47 0.65 5.57
C PRO A 176 2.94 0.51 5.57
N PHE A 177 2.38 0.10 4.44
CA PHE A 177 0.91 0.02 4.28
C PHE A 177 0.27 -1.04 5.18
N ASN A 178 0.99 -2.11 5.49
CA ASN A 178 0.53 -3.15 6.40
C ASN A 178 0.33 -2.66 7.84
N LEU A 179 0.95 -1.54 8.21
CA LEU A 179 0.73 -0.87 9.49
C LEU A 179 -0.47 0.09 9.47
N LYS A 180 -1.00 0.41 8.28
CA LYS A 180 -2.19 1.24 8.12
C LYS A 180 -3.43 0.36 8.12
N THR A 181 -4.36 0.61 9.04
CA THR A 181 -5.61 -0.16 9.06
C THR A 181 -6.49 0.20 7.86
N PRO A 182 -7.21 -0.76 7.26
CA PRO A 182 -8.07 -0.50 6.11
C PRO A 182 -9.22 0.48 6.38
N ARG A 183 -9.68 0.54 7.63
CA ARG A 183 -10.88 1.30 8.02
C ARG A 183 -10.62 2.68 8.59
N THR A 184 -9.38 2.96 9.02
CA THR A 184 -9.06 4.24 9.65
C THR A 184 -8.01 4.98 8.85
N ALA A 185 -8.39 6.12 8.28
CA ALA A 185 -7.43 7.03 7.68
C ALA A 185 -6.59 7.70 8.77
N GLN A 186 -5.32 8.00 8.48
CA GLN A 186 -4.43 8.73 9.37
C GLN A 186 -5.06 10.03 9.90
N GLY A 187 -5.83 10.72 9.07
CA GLY A 187 -6.55 11.92 9.46
C GLY A 187 -7.64 11.70 10.51
N PHE A 188 -8.20 10.49 10.61
CA PHE A 188 -9.15 10.14 11.66
C PHE A 188 -8.45 9.96 13.01
N LEU A 189 -7.28 9.33 12.99
CA LEU A 189 -6.44 9.17 14.17
C LEU A 189 -5.93 10.53 14.67
N ASN A 190 -5.63 11.45 13.76
CA ASN A 190 -5.14 12.79 14.08
C ASN A 190 -6.25 13.75 14.60
N LYS A 191 -7.52 13.42 14.41
CA LYS A 191 -8.65 14.25 14.87
C LYS A 191 -8.96 14.14 16.36
N GLY A 192 -8.09 13.50 17.12
CA GLY A 192 -8.12 13.57 18.59
C GLY A 192 -9.28 12.85 19.28
N ASN A 193 -10.07 12.06 18.54
CA ASN A 193 -11.19 11.31 19.12
C ASN A 193 -10.76 10.05 19.89
N MET A 194 -9.46 9.76 19.93
CA MET A 194 -8.93 8.68 20.74
C MET A 194 -8.26 9.25 22.00
N SER A 195 -8.70 8.79 23.13
CA SER A 195 -8.14 9.19 24.43
C SER A 195 -6.62 9.07 24.51
N GLN A 196 -6.05 8.06 23.87
CA GLN A 196 -4.59 7.86 23.81
C GLN A 196 -3.84 8.96 23.05
N LEU A 197 -4.42 9.50 21.96
CA LEU A 197 -3.81 10.60 21.23
C LEU A 197 -3.90 11.91 22.02
N HIS A 198 -4.97 12.10 22.74
CA HIS A 198 -5.11 13.23 23.64
C HIS A 198 -4.06 13.19 24.75
N TRP A 199 -3.87 12.02 25.38
CA TRP A 199 -2.82 11.80 26.38
C TRP A 199 -1.42 11.99 25.83
N SER A 200 -1.12 11.47 24.65
CA SER A 200 0.20 11.67 24.04
C SER A 200 0.48 13.13 23.69
N GLY A 201 -0.53 13.90 23.34
CA GLY A 201 -0.45 15.34 23.14
C GLY A 201 -0.14 16.09 24.44
N ILE A 202 -0.82 15.74 25.53
CA ILE A 202 -0.60 16.31 26.85
C ILE A 202 0.81 15.96 27.36
N ILE A 203 1.23 14.70 27.26
CA ILE A 203 2.56 14.26 27.68
C ILE A 203 3.65 14.99 26.91
N ARG A 204 3.46 15.23 25.61
CA ARG A 204 4.41 16.02 24.81
C ARG A 204 4.50 17.48 25.25
N GLN A 205 3.42 18.05 25.75
CA GLN A 205 3.41 19.42 26.27
C GLN A 205 4.15 19.57 27.60
N PHE A 206 4.25 18.49 28.38
CA PHE A 206 5.03 18.50 29.63
C PHE A 206 6.54 18.34 29.44
N ARG A 207 7.00 17.83 28.30
CA ARG A 207 8.45 17.67 28.03
C ARG A 207 9.27 18.96 28.04
N PRO A 208 8.77 20.09 27.52
CA PRO A 208 9.54 21.35 27.58
C PRO A 208 9.83 21.83 29.00
N GLN A 209 8.97 21.49 29.97
CA GLN A 209 9.19 21.87 31.37
C GLN A 209 10.33 21.09 32.04
N GLU A 210 10.52 19.81 31.58
CA GLU A 210 11.63 19.00 32.08
C GLU A 210 13.00 19.45 31.52
N LYS A 211 12.95 20.17 30.40
CA LYS A 211 14.14 20.72 29.72
C LYS A 211 14.35 22.21 29.94
N ALA A 212 13.58 22.82 30.81
CA ALA A 212 13.87 24.19 31.18
C ALA A 212 15.32 24.28 31.70
N PRO A 213 16.13 25.19 31.18
CA PRO A 213 17.52 25.32 31.61
C PRO A 213 17.54 25.52 33.12
N LYS A 214 18.30 24.69 33.82
CA LYS A 214 18.54 24.88 35.25
C LYS A 214 19.31 26.18 35.42
N ALA A 215 19.04 26.88 36.48
CA ALA A 215 19.78 28.10 36.82
C ALA A 215 21.26 27.78 36.80
N GLY A 216 22.02 28.36 35.82
CA GLY A 216 23.44 28.11 35.61
C GLY A 216 23.81 27.44 34.28
N ASP A 217 22.81 27.00 33.48
CA ASP A 217 23.14 26.55 32.11
C ASP A 217 23.40 27.80 31.25
N PRO A 218 24.50 27.79 30.46
CA PRO A 218 24.77 28.87 29.54
C PRO A 218 23.68 28.88 28.44
N ALA A 219 23.21 30.08 28.12
CA ALA A 219 22.20 30.31 27.09
C ALA A 219 22.70 29.96 25.68
#